data_d4b892d84680fd076c18cd2abc47ef08
#
_entry.id   d4b892d84680fd076c18cd2abc47ef08
#
_cell.length_a   1.000
_cell.length_b   1.000
_cell.length_c   1.000
_cell.angle_alpha   90.00
_cell.angle_beta   90.00
_cell.angle_gamma   90.00
#
_symmetry.space_group_name_H-M   'P 1'
#
loop_
_entity.id
_entity.type
_entity.pdbx_description
1 polymer ?
#
loop_
_entity_poly.entity_id
_entity_poly.type
_entity_poly.pdbx_seq_one_letter_code
_entity_poly.pdbx_strand_id
1 'polypeptide(L)'
;MHKDPYIFAQLVKFLDRSKFNRIVTKYEGDKYIKSYTCWNQLLTMMFGQLSNRDSLRDLIVAMEAHAGKLYHLEIGKSVTRSNLSKANEQRNYRIFEEYATFMIAEARKRRINKIFELDGHVYAFDSTTIDLCLSVFEWAKFRKHKGGIKLHTLYDIEAEVPAFVHITPANIHDSKAMPEIPYESGAHYIFDRGYNDFSNLNTINRIGAFFLVRAKTNVRIKPKTWKRRLPEGVVSDVIGCFTVYKSSKDYPEELRKLIIENPEDGTRYIFLTNNLDASAEFISSLYRNRWSVELFFKWIKQHLRIKKFWGTSENAVRIQIYCAIITYCLVAIVQHDMKLERSVYEILQILGISLTDKTHLSDLFDKSNFKNVKDRYDSSEPNLFNF
;
A
#
# COMPACT_ATOMS: atom_id res chain seq x y z
N MET A 1 -18.10 32.01 -17.12
CA MET A 1 -17.17 31.14 -17.86
C MET A 1 -16.10 30.75 -16.85
N HIS A 2 -16.10 29.48 -16.37
CA HIS A 2 -15.12 29.01 -15.38
C HIS A 2 -13.72 29.09 -15.99
N LYS A 3 -12.85 29.90 -15.39
CA LYS A 3 -11.44 30.08 -15.81
C LYS A 3 -10.50 29.01 -15.26
N ASP A 4 -11.02 28.09 -14.44
CA ASP A 4 -10.22 27.09 -13.76
C ASP A 4 -9.70 26.03 -14.73
N PRO A 5 -8.47 25.53 -14.53
CA PRO A 5 -7.97 24.38 -15.26
C PRO A 5 -8.77 23.12 -14.90
N TYR A 6 -8.74 22.12 -15.78
CA TYR A 6 -9.37 20.84 -15.52
C TYR A 6 -8.87 20.21 -14.23
N ILE A 7 -9.73 19.46 -13.54
CA ILE A 7 -9.40 18.77 -12.28
C ILE A 7 -8.12 17.94 -12.41
N PHE A 8 -7.98 17.16 -13.48
CA PHE A 8 -6.77 16.37 -13.71
C PHE A 8 -5.50 17.24 -13.81
N ALA A 9 -5.57 18.36 -14.52
CA ALA A 9 -4.43 19.27 -14.62
C ALA A 9 -4.06 19.92 -13.27
N GLN A 10 -5.05 20.17 -12.40
CA GLN A 10 -4.79 20.65 -11.05
C GLN A 10 -4.07 19.59 -10.21
N LEU A 11 -4.46 18.31 -10.33
CA LEU A 11 -3.78 17.19 -9.67
C LEU A 11 -2.32 17.05 -10.12
N VAL A 12 -2.08 17.16 -11.43
CA VAL A 12 -0.71 17.05 -12.01
C VAL A 12 0.26 18.08 -11.44
N LYS A 13 -0.20 19.24 -10.98
CA LYS A 13 0.65 20.27 -10.36
C LYS A 13 1.30 19.83 -9.05
N PHE A 14 0.75 18.83 -8.36
CA PHE A 14 1.33 18.24 -7.14
C PHE A 14 2.44 17.22 -7.43
N LEU A 15 2.68 16.86 -8.70
CA LEU A 15 3.77 15.98 -9.09
C LEU A 15 5.06 16.76 -9.32
N ASP A 16 6.18 16.30 -8.79
CA ASP A 16 7.51 16.84 -9.12
C ASP A 16 8.01 16.31 -10.46
N ARG A 17 7.70 17.05 -11.53
CA ARG A 17 8.14 16.73 -12.89
C ARG A 17 9.66 16.77 -13.03
N SER A 18 10.35 17.65 -12.31
CA SER A 18 11.82 17.75 -12.39
C SER A 18 12.48 16.51 -11.81
N LYS A 19 11.97 16.00 -10.68
CA LYS A 19 12.43 14.74 -10.10
C LYS A 19 12.17 13.56 -11.04
N PHE A 20 10.97 13.50 -11.62
CA PHE A 20 10.63 12.46 -12.60
C PHE A 20 11.57 12.46 -13.79
N ASN A 21 11.80 13.62 -14.39
CA ASN A 21 12.70 13.77 -15.55
C ASN A 21 14.15 13.36 -15.24
N ARG A 22 14.66 13.64 -14.03
CA ARG A 22 15.99 13.16 -13.59
C ARG A 22 16.04 11.63 -13.56
N ILE A 23 14.98 10.99 -13.08
CA ILE A 23 14.89 9.51 -13.07
C ILE A 23 14.80 8.97 -14.50
N VAL A 24 13.99 9.59 -15.37
CA VAL A 24 13.89 9.22 -16.79
C VAL A 24 15.27 9.29 -17.48
N THR A 25 16.03 10.35 -17.23
CA THR A 25 17.39 10.51 -17.77
C THR A 25 18.33 9.41 -17.26
N LYS A 26 18.29 9.08 -15.96
CA LYS A 26 19.09 8.01 -15.33
C LYS A 26 18.90 6.65 -16.02
N TYR A 27 17.67 6.34 -16.43
CA TYR A 27 17.32 5.08 -17.07
C TYR A 27 17.20 5.18 -18.61
N GLU A 28 17.60 6.30 -19.21
CA GLU A 28 17.49 6.58 -20.64
C GLU A 28 16.06 6.35 -21.21
N GLY A 29 15.02 6.58 -20.39
CA GLY A 29 13.64 6.17 -20.72
C GLY A 29 13.04 6.86 -21.94
N ASP A 30 13.50 8.07 -22.26
CA ASP A 30 13.06 8.85 -23.43
C ASP A 30 14.11 8.89 -24.56
N LYS A 31 15.17 8.04 -24.49
CA LYS A 31 16.17 7.96 -25.54
C LYS A 31 15.51 7.54 -26.87
N TYR A 32 15.74 8.31 -27.92
CA TYR A 32 15.15 8.15 -29.25
C TYR A 32 13.61 8.30 -29.32
N ILE A 33 12.97 8.82 -28.27
CA ILE A 33 11.52 9.07 -28.26
C ILE A 33 11.20 10.44 -28.83
N LYS A 34 10.38 10.50 -29.90
CA LYS A 34 10.04 11.75 -30.60
C LYS A 34 8.84 12.51 -29.99
N SER A 35 7.84 11.80 -29.48
CA SER A 35 6.58 12.46 -29.12
C SER A 35 5.90 11.93 -27.86
N TYR A 36 5.96 10.63 -27.58
CA TYR A 36 5.29 10.04 -26.42
C TYR A 36 6.29 9.72 -25.33
N THR A 37 6.58 10.68 -24.46
CA THR A 37 7.58 10.60 -23.39
C THR A 37 7.11 9.71 -22.22
N CYS A 38 8.04 9.36 -21.31
CA CYS A 38 7.70 8.68 -20.05
C CYS A 38 6.73 9.52 -19.20
N TRP A 39 6.83 10.86 -19.25
CA TRP A 39 5.89 11.73 -18.56
C TRP A 39 4.47 11.59 -19.13
N ASN A 40 4.32 11.62 -20.44
CA ASN A 40 3.02 11.42 -21.08
C ASN A 40 2.45 10.03 -20.76
N GLN A 41 3.31 8.99 -20.69
CA GLN A 41 2.90 7.64 -20.29
C GLN A 41 2.39 7.64 -18.84
N LEU A 42 3.12 8.23 -17.89
CA LEU A 42 2.69 8.33 -16.49
C LEU A 42 1.31 8.98 -16.41
N LEU A 43 1.13 10.16 -17.01
CA LEU A 43 -0.14 10.89 -16.96
C LEU A 43 -1.28 10.11 -17.64
N THR A 44 -1.01 9.46 -18.78
CA THR A 44 -1.98 8.60 -19.45
C THR A 44 -2.44 7.44 -18.57
N MET A 45 -1.48 6.75 -17.92
CA MET A 45 -1.77 5.64 -17.02
C MET A 45 -2.57 6.12 -15.80
N MET A 46 -2.19 7.23 -15.18
CA MET A 46 -2.91 7.83 -14.05
C MET A 46 -4.33 8.25 -14.43
N PHE A 47 -4.51 8.90 -15.59
CA PHE A 47 -5.84 9.26 -16.09
C PHE A 47 -6.72 8.02 -16.28
N GLY A 48 -6.18 6.95 -16.86
CA GLY A 48 -6.91 5.70 -17.06
C GLY A 48 -7.32 5.05 -15.74
N GLN A 49 -6.43 5.04 -14.74
CA GLN A 49 -6.72 4.49 -13.42
C GLN A 49 -7.78 5.33 -12.68
N LEU A 50 -7.60 6.63 -12.61
CA LEU A 50 -8.54 7.53 -11.95
C LEU A 50 -9.90 7.55 -12.62
N SER A 51 -9.98 7.49 -13.96
CA SER A 51 -11.25 7.42 -14.71
C SER A 51 -11.83 6.00 -14.81
N ASN A 52 -11.31 5.05 -14.03
CA ASN A 52 -11.82 3.68 -13.93
C ASN A 52 -11.84 2.90 -15.26
N ARG A 53 -10.85 3.06 -16.15
CA ARG A 53 -10.80 2.32 -17.42
C ARG A 53 -10.41 0.86 -17.21
N ASP A 54 -11.12 -0.04 -17.88
CA ASP A 54 -10.95 -1.49 -17.71
C ASP A 54 -9.87 -2.10 -18.63
N SER A 55 -9.53 -1.42 -19.72
CA SER A 55 -8.56 -1.91 -20.72
C SER A 55 -7.84 -0.76 -21.44
N LEU A 56 -6.72 -1.08 -22.13
CA LEU A 56 -6.07 -0.10 -23.00
C LEU A 56 -7.02 0.42 -24.10
N ARG A 57 -7.90 -0.44 -24.63
CA ARG A 57 -8.88 -0.02 -25.65
C ARG A 57 -9.84 1.02 -25.08
N ASP A 58 -10.40 0.75 -23.90
CA ASP A 58 -11.30 1.66 -23.21
C ASP A 58 -10.61 2.98 -22.86
N LEU A 59 -9.34 2.93 -22.41
CA LEU A 59 -8.55 4.11 -22.15
C LEU A 59 -8.35 4.96 -23.40
N ILE A 60 -7.99 4.35 -24.54
CA ILE A 60 -7.79 5.10 -25.79
C ILE A 60 -9.10 5.73 -26.27
N VAL A 61 -10.21 5.01 -26.23
CA VAL A 61 -11.54 5.57 -26.58
C VAL A 61 -11.87 6.78 -25.69
N ALA A 62 -11.61 6.68 -24.38
CA ALA A 62 -11.84 7.81 -23.48
C ALA A 62 -10.93 9.00 -23.80
N MET A 63 -9.66 8.76 -24.15
CA MET A 63 -8.75 9.82 -24.58
C MET A 63 -9.16 10.44 -25.91
N GLU A 64 -9.64 9.67 -26.87
CA GLU A 64 -10.14 10.14 -28.15
C GLU A 64 -11.39 11.02 -27.96
N ALA A 65 -12.31 10.63 -27.08
CA ALA A 65 -13.47 11.43 -26.70
C ALA A 65 -13.10 12.77 -26.07
N HIS A 66 -11.90 12.88 -25.50
CA HIS A 66 -11.37 14.09 -24.89
C HIS A 66 -10.20 14.71 -25.70
N ALA A 67 -10.02 14.36 -26.99
CA ALA A 67 -8.86 14.76 -27.82
C ALA A 67 -8.61 16.27 -27.77
N GLY A 68 -9.63 17.10 -27.87
CA GLY A 68 -9.51 18.55 -27.77
C GLY A 68 -9.15 19.09 -26.38
N LYS A 69 -9.18 18.24 -25.34
CA LYS A 69 -8.84 18.61 -23.95
C LYS A 69 -7.46 18.11 -23.51
N LEU A 70 -6.86 17.15 -24.20
CA LEU A 70 -5.64 16.44 -23.75
C LEU A 70 -4.48 17.39 -23.45
N TYR A 71 -4.30 18.44 -24.25
CA TYR A 71 -3.29 19.48 -24.01
C TYR A 71 -3.55 20.19 -22.67
N HIS A 72 -4.79 20.56 -22.41
CA HIS A 72 -5.19 21.26 -21.18
C HIS A 72 -5.26 20.33 -19.95
N LEU A 73 -5.25 19.01 -20.17
CA LEU A 73 -5.11 17.97 -19.13
C LEU A 73 -3.64 17.65 -18.83
N GLU A 74 -2.68 18.38 -19.41
CA GLU A 74 -1.23 18.15 -19.30
C GLU A 74 -0.76 16.80 -19.92
N ILE A 75 -1.65 16.02 -20.51
CA ILE A 75 -1.32 14.74 -21.16
C ILE A 75 -0.60 14.95 -22.50
N GLY A 76 -0.84 16.10 -23.15
CA GLY A 76 -0.24 16.44 -24.42
C GLY A 76 -1.05 15.91 -25.61
N LYS A 77 -0.43 15.13 -26.50
CA LYS A 77 -1.09 14.56 -27.68
C LYS A 77 -1.70 13.21 -27.39
N SER A 78 -2.73 12.85 -28.15
CA SER A 78 -3.30 11.48 -28.14
C SER A 78 -2.25 10.44 -28.49
N VAL A 79 -2.38 9.26 -27.90
CA VAL A 79 -1.50 8.11 -28.13
C VAL A 79 -2.32 6.96 -28.72
N THR A 80 -1.76 6.23 -29.65
CA THR A 80 -2.39 5.00 -30.18
C THR A 80 -2.26 3.86 -29.17
N ARG A 81 -3.20 2.91 -29.21
CA ARG A 81 -3.14 1.70 -28.38
C ARG A 81 -1.80 0.96 -28.53
N SER A 82 -1.31 0.83 -29.77
CA SER A 82 -0.04 0.15 -30.05
C SER A 82 1.15 0.85 -29.41
N ASN A 83 1.22 2.18 -29.49
CA ASN A 83 2.30 2.94 -28.88
C ASN A 83 2.28 2.88 -27.36
N LEU A 84 1.10 2.96 -26.73
CA LEU A 84 0.97 2.81 -25.29
C LEU A 84 1.32 1.40 -24.84
N SER A 85 0.89 0.36 -25.58
CA SER A 85 1.24 -1.03 -25.30
C SER A 85 2.75 -1.25 -25.37
N LYS A 86 3.40 -0.78 -26.46
CA LYS A 86 4.87 -0.86 -26.60
C LYS A 86 5.60 -0.09 -25.52
N ALA A 87 5.13 1.10 -25.13
CA ALA A 87 5.71 1.85 -24.04
C ALA A 87 5.64 1.07 -22.72
N ASN A 88 4.51 0.45 -22.41
CA ASN A 88 4.35 -0.37 -21.21
C ASN A 88 5.21 -1.65 -21.22
N GLU A 89 5.48 -2.20 -22.40
CA GLU A 89 6.29 -3.41 -22.56
C GLU A 89 7.80 -3.12 -22.50
N GLN A 90 8.26 -2.03 -23.12
CA GLN A 90 9.68 -1.81 -23.42
C GLN A 90 10.37 -0.81 -22.49
N ARG A 91 9.63 0.17 -21.93
CA ARG A 91 10.22 1.16 -21.01
C ARG A 91 10.56 0.52 -19.69
N ASN A 92 11.71 0.86 -19.14
CA ASN A 92 12.19 0.31 -17.90
C ASN A 92 11.23 0.68 -16.74
N TYR A 93 10.59 -0.33 -16.12
CA TYR A 93 9.66 -0.15 -15.02
C TYR A 93 10.29 0.55 -13.80
N ARG A 94 11.63 0.48 -13.64
CA ARG A 94 12.35 1.14 -12.53
C ARG A 94 12.21 2.65 -12.53
N ILE A 95 11.86 3.27 -13.67
CA ILE A 95 11.52 4.69 -13.72
C ILE A 95 10.31 4.97 -12.83
N PHE A 96 9.28 4.15 -12.95
CA PHE A 96 8.04 4.29 -12.19
C PHE A 96 8.20 3.82 -10.75
N GLU A 97 8.99 2.77 -10.51
CA GLU A 97 9.36 2.27 -9.19
C GLU A 97 10.10 3.33 -8.35
N GLU A 98 11.16 3.92 -8.89
CA GLU A 98 11.95 4.95 -8.19
C GLU A 98 11.09 6.21 -7.94
N TYR A 99 10.24 6.58 -8.91
CA TYR A 99 9.34 7.70 -8.71
C TYR A 99 8.22 7.39 -7.71
N ALA A 100 7.71 6.16 -7.67
CA ALA A 100 6.76 5.72 -6.63
C ALA A 100 7.39 5.80 -5.24
N THR A 101 8.65 5.36 -5.09
CA THR A 101 9.40 5.48 -3.85
C THR A 101 9.55 6.95 -3.40
N PHE A 102 9.85 7.84 -4.34
CA PHE A 102 9.87 9.28 -4.07
C PHE A 102 8.50 9.82 -3.61
N MET A 103 7.43 9.48 -4.31
CA MET A 103 6.06 9.91 -3.97
C MET A 103 5.60 9.37 -2.61
N ILE A 104 5.98 8.14 -2.28
CA ILE A 104 5.77 7.54 -0.95
C ILE A 104 6.45 8.41 0.13
N ALA A 105 7.74 8.73 -0.05
CA ALA A 105 8.48 9.55 0.90
C ALA A 105 7.86 10.94 1.08
N GLU A 106 7.43 11.57 -0.02
CA GLU A 106 6.77 12.87 0.01
C GLU A 106 5.39 12.83 0.71
N ALA A 107 4.61 11.77 0.49
CA ALA A 107 3.31 11.59 1.16
C ALA A 107 3.51 11.34 2.66
N ARG A 108 4.44 10.46 3.05
CA ARG A 108 4.76 10.18 4.45
C ARG A 108 5.20 11.45 5.19
N LYS A 109 6.14 12.21 4.62
CA LYS A 109 6.66 13.44 5.22
C LYS A 109 5.55 14.44 5.58
N ARG A 110 4.50 14.53 4.76
CA ARG A 110 3.38 15.46 4.98
C ARG A 110 2.36 14.94 6.00
N ARG A 111 2.12 13.63 6.00
CA ARG A 111 0.96 13.02 6.66
C ARG A 111 1.25 12.40 8.03
N ILE A 112 2.48 12.47 8.53
CA ILE A 112 2.80 11.93 9.86
C ILE A 112 1.88 12.57 10.91
N ASN A 113 0.93 11.76 11.39
CA ASN A 113 0.06 12.12 12.48
C ASN A 113 0.27 11.07 13.59
N LYS A 114 0.90 11.45 14.69
CA LYS A 114 1.20 10.52 15.79
C LYS A 114 -0.10 10.04 16.45
N ILE A 115 -0.54 8.86 16.09
CA ILE A 115 -1.68 8.16 16.71
C ILE A 115 -1.21 7.51 18.02
N PHE A 116 0.03 7.05 18.05
CA PHE A 116 0.66 6.43 19.21
C PHE A 116 1.67 7.41 19.82
N GLU A 117 1.71 7.46 21.16
CA GLU A 117 2.75 8.19 21.89
C GLU A 117 4.06 7.39 21.89
N LEU A 118 4.63 7.21 20.71
CA LEU A 118 5.88 6.47 20.48
C LEU A 118 6.91 7.37 19.80
N ASP A 119 8.20 7.10 20.07
CA ASP A 119 9.29 7.80 19.38
C ASP A 119 9.53 7.27 17.98
N GLY A 120 9.12 6.02 17.67
CA GLY A 120 9.30 5.35 16.39
C GLY A 120 8.03 5.24 15.57
N HIS A 121 8.18 4.95 14.28
CA HIS A 121 7.06 4.69 13.38
C HIS A 121 6.38 3.35 13.65
N VAL A 122 5.10 3.25 13.31
CA VAL A 122 4.32 2.02 13.42
C VAL A 122 3.94 1.53 12.02
N TYR A 123 4.38 0.34 11.69
CA TYR A 123 4.18 -0.27 10.38
C TYR A 123 3.37 -1.57 10.47
N ALA A 124 2.42 -1.75 9.56
CA ALA A 124 1.84 -3.06 9.27
C ALA A 124 2.47 -3.62 7.99
N PHE A 125 2.91 -4.87 8.03
CA PHE A 125 3.40 -5.57 6.85
C PHE A 125 2.47 -6.71 6.48
N ASP A 126 2.00 -6.69 5.24
CA ASP A 126 1.15 -7.75 4.70
C ASP A 126 1.32 -7.88 3.19
N SER A 127 0.73 -8.91 2.61
CA SER A 127 0.73 -9.14 1.17
C SER A 127 -0.67 -9.35 0.64
N THR A 128 -0.85 -8.98 -0.63
CA THR A 128 -2.08 -9.31 -1.33
C THR A 128 -1.76 -9.99 -2.65
N THR A 129 -2.47 -11.08 -2.95
CA THR A 129 -2.35 -11.77 -4.24
C THR A 129 -3.26 -11.13 -5.27
N ILE A 130 -2.73 -10.97 -6.48
CA ILE A 130 -3.48 -10.56 -7.65
C ILE A 130 -3.42 -11.72 -8.63
N ASP A 131 -4.58 -12.36 -8.84
CA ASP A 131 -4.70 -13.51 -9.73
C ASP A 131 -4.54 -13.08 -11.20
N LEU A 132 -3.80 -13.87 -11.97
CA LEU A 132 -3.52 -13.65 -13.38
C LEU A 132 -3.94 -14.90 -14.17
N CYS A 133 -4.49 -14.68 -15.36
CA CYS A 133 -4.79 -15.77 -16.29
C CYS A 133 -3.49 -16.36 -16.84
N LEU A 134 -3.16 -17.61 -16.48
CA LEU A 134 -1.89 -18.23 -16.83
C LEU A 134 -1.62 -18.30 -18.35
N SER A 135 -2.66 -18.50 -19.16
CA SER A 135 -2.52 -18.52 -20.63
C SER A 135 -2.07 -17.19 -21.25
N VAL A 136 -2.16 -16.10 -20.48
CA VAL A 136 -1.80 -14.74 -20.91
C VAL A 136 -0.55 -14.25 -20.18
N PHE A 137 -0.28 -14.75 -18.95
CA PHE A 137 0.81 -14.31 -18.07
C PHE A 137 1.69 -15.51 -17.69
N GLU A 138 2.30 -16.16 -18.66
CA GLU A 138 3.12 -17.37 -18.45
C GLU A 138 4.28 -17.18 -17.46
N TRP A 139 4.87 -15.98 -17.43
CA TRP A 139 5.94 -15.61 -16.50
C TRP A 139 5.51 -15.60 -15.02
N ALA A 140 4.21 -15.43 -14.75
CA ALA A 140 3.65 -15.35 -13.40
C ALA A 140 3.10 -16.69 -12.89
N LYS A 141 3.58 -17.82 -13.40
CA LYS A 141 3.13 -19.15 -13.03
C LYS A 141 3.25 -19.40 -11.53
N PHE A 142 2.12 -19.71 -10.89
CA PHE A 142 2.03 -19.93 -9.45
C PHE A 142 1.67 -21.38 -9.09
N ARG A 143 0.69 -21.96 -9.80
CA ARG A 143 0.28 -23.37 -9.68
C ARG A 143 0.10 -23.95 -11.09
N LYS A 144 -0.15 -25.26 -11.16
CA LYS A 144 -0.29 -25.98 -12.44
C LYS A 144 -1.25 -25.29 -13.43
N HIS A 145 -2.29 -24.59 -12.89
CA HIS A 145 -3.33 -23.92 -13.69
C HIS A 145 -3.62 -22.46 -13.24
N LYS A 146 -2.73 -21.85 -12.43
CA LYS A 146 -2.94 -20.47 -11.94
C LYS A 146 -1.65 -19.65 -12.08
N GLY A 147 -1.78 -18.42 -12.59
CA GLY A 147 -0.81 -17.37 -12.52
C GLY A 147 -1.16 -16.37 -11.42
N GLY A 148 -0.19 -15.64 -10.91
CA GLY A 148 -0.42 -14.59 -9.94
C GLY A 148 0.86 -13.88 -9.50
N ILE A 149 0.68 -12.69 -9.01
CA ILE A 149 1.73 -11.91 -8.33
C ILE A 149 1.28 -11.56 -6.92
N LYS A 150 2.24 -11.34 -6.04
CA LYS A 150 2.02 -10.77 -4.71
C LYS A 150 2.56 -9.35 -4.65
N LEU A 151 1.77 -8.49 -4.07
CA LEU A 151 2.16 -7.14 -3.69
C LEU A 151 2.37 -7.16 -2.17
N HIS A 152 3.63 -7.19 -1.76
CA HIS A 152 4.02 -7.05 -0.36
C HIS A 152 4.13 -5.56 -0.03
N THR A 153 3.49 -5.14 1.04
CA THR A 153 3.44 -3.73 1.41
C THR A 153 3.77 -3.54 2.88
N LEU A 154 4.74 -2.71 3.16
CA LEU A 154 4.94 -2.11 4.46
C LEU A 154 4.08 -0.83 4.49
N TYR A 155 3.07 -0.80 5.33
CA TYR A 155 2.12 0.30 5.44
C TYR A 155 2.39 1.11 6.69
N ASP A 156 2.61 2.40 6.54
CA ASP A 156 2.77 3.33 7.65
C ASP A 156 1.36 3.65 8.19
N ILE A 157 1.07 3.17 9.39
CA ILE A 157 -0.26 3.30 10.00
C ILE A 157 -0.57 4.76 10.35
N GLU A 158 0.44 5.52 10.78
CA GLU A 158 0.27 6.91 11.20
C GLU A 158 0.15 7.87 10.02
N ALA A 159 0.87 7.60 8.93
CA ALA A 159 0.78 8.40 7.71
C ALA A 159 -0.37 7.94 6.78
N GLU A 160 -0.92 6.75 7.01
CA GLU A 160 -1.95 6.12 6.15
C GLU A 160 -1.55 6.00 4.68
N VAL A 161 -0.29 5.69 4.44
CA VAL A 161 0.26 5.46 3.09
C VAL A 161 1.26 4.30 3.13
N PRO A 162 1.54 3.63 1.98
CA PRO A 162 2.63 2.66 1.93
C PRO A 162 3.96 3.32 2.27
N ALA A 163 4.82 2.62 3.02
CA ALA A 163 6.20 3.01 3.28
C ALA A 163 7.17 2.27 2.34
N PHE A 164 6.82 1.04 1.95
CA PHE A 164 7.61 0.23 1.04
C PHE A 164 6.69 -0.76 0.31
N VAL A 165 7.02 -1.05 -0.94
CA VAL A 165 6.28 -2.00 -1.78
C VAL A 165 7.26 -2.90 -2.53
N HIS A 166 7.01 -4.22 -2.47
CA HIS A 166 7.79 -5.22 -3.17
C HIS A 166 6.88 -6.19 -3.94
N ILE A 167 7.20 -6.44 -5.22
CA ILE A 167 6.39 -7.28 -6.11
C ILE A 167 7.11 -8.59 -6.36
N THR A 168 6.45 -9.72 -6.06
CA THR A 168 6.98 -11.06 -6.32
C THR A 168 5.98 -11.92 -7.10
N PRO A 169 6.43 -12.99 -7.75
CA PRO A 169 5.54 -14.07 -8.19
C PRO A 169 4.76 -14.66 -7.00
N ALA A 170 3.50 -15.07 -7.21
CA ALA A 170 2.62 -15.53 -6.13
C ALA A 170 3.06 -16.86 -5.46
N ASN A 171 4.01 -17.60 -6.05
CA ASN A 171 4.59 -18.81 -5.44
C ASN A 171 5.59 -18.49 -4.31
N ILE A 172 6.07 -17.27 -4.20
CA ILE A 172 6.97 -16.87 -3.13
C ILE A 172 6.20 -16.79 -1.81
N HIS A 173 6.70 -17.46 -0.77
CA HIS A 173 6.08 -17.41 0.56
C HIS A 173 6.24 -16.01 1.16
N ASP A 174 5.21 -15.55 1.88
CA ASP A 174 5.16 -14.17 2.39
C ASP A 174 6.35 -13.80 3.26
N SER A 175 6.81 -14.71 4.13
CA SER A 175 7.99 -14.48 4.99
C SER A 175 9.29 -14.27 4.21
N LYS A 176 9.36 -14.69 2.94
CA LYS A 176 10.54 -14.46 2.09
C LYS A 176 10.69 -13.02 1.61
N ALA A 177 9.65 -12.22 1.72
CA ALA A 177 9.72 -10.79 1.46
C ALA A 177 10.20 -9.98 2.68
N MET A 178 10.23 -10.56 3.88
CA MET A 178 10.70 -9.85 5.10
C MET A 178 12.13 -9.32 5.00
N PRO A 179 13.12 -10.02 4.41
CA PRO A 179 14.49 -9.48 4.26
C PRO A 179 14.59 -8.24 3.37
N GLU A 180 13.60 -8.00 2.51
CA GLU A 180 13.58 -6.85 1.60
C GLU A 180 13.08 -5.56 2.29
N ILE A 181 12.52 -5.68 3.50
CA ILE A 181 11.98 -4.53 4.25
C ILE A 181 13.16 -3.66 4.75
N PRO A 182 13.12 -2.34 4.49
CA PRO A 182 14.09 -1.41 5.03
C PRO A 182 13.78 -1.14 6.52
N TYR A 183 14.21 -2.03 7.41
CA TYR A 183 13.96 -1.90 8.84
C TYR A 183 14.66 -0.67 9.45
N GLU A 184 13.94 0.05 10.30
CA GLU A 184 14.39 1.26 11.01
C GLU A 184 14.47 0.96 12.52
N SER A 185 15.56 1.36 13.18
CA SER A 185 15.71 1.25 14.63
C SER A 185 14.61 2.06 15.34
N GLY A 186 14.09 1.52 16.44
CA GLY A 186 13.02 2.13 17.22
C GLY A 186 11.61 1.97 16.63
N ALA A 187 11.48 1.56 15.36
CA ALA A 187 10.17 1.36 14.74
C ALA A 187 9.47 0.07 15.21
N HIS A 188 8.15 0.04 15.09
CA HIS A 188 7.30 -1.11 15.45
C HIS A 188 6.73 -1.75 14.18
N TYR A 189 6.95 -3.06 14.01
CA TYR A 189 6.53 -3.83 12.85
C TYR A 189 5.48 -4.86 13.24
N ILE A 190 4.28 -4.77 12.65
CA ILE A 190 3.14 -5.63 12.95
C ILE A 190 2.95 -6.63 11.80
N PHE A 191 2.88 -7.91 12.14
CA PHE A 191 2.79 -9.00 11.19
C PHE A 191 1.61 -9.95 11.49
N ASP A 192 1.04 -10.53 10.45
CA ASP A 192 0.12 -11.65 10.59
C ASP A 192 0.86 -12.98 10.85
N ARG A 193 0.08 -14.02 11.14
CA ARG A 193 0.55 -15.38 11.44
C ARG A 193 1.39 -16.01 10.31
N GLY A 194 1.23 -15.58 9.08
CA GLY A 194 2.04 -16.00 7.93
C GLY A 194 3.53 -15.67 8.05
N TYR A 195 3.88 -14.68 8.88
CA TYR A 195 5.22 -14.14 9.02
C TYR A 195 6.00 -14.66 10.25
N ASN A 196 5.64 -15.84 10.79
CA ASN A 196 6.35 -16.48 11.89
C ASN A 196 7.70 -17.09 11.41
N ASP A 197 8.61 -16.24 10.98
CA ASP A 197 9.99 -16.57 10.62
C ASP A 197 10.92 -15.95 11.68
N PHE A 198 11.38 -16.81 12.61
CA PHE A 198 12.11 -16.36 13.81
C PHE A 198 13.47 -15.76 13.49
N SER A 199 14.12 -16.18 12.40
CA SER A 199 15.38 -15.60 11.97
C SER A 199 15.18 -14.14 11.53
N ASN A 200 14.12 -13.85 10.76
CA ASN A 200 13.78 -12.49 10.37
C ASN A 200 13.34 -11.63 11.56
N LEU A 201 12.57 -12.20 12.52
CA LEU A 201 12.21 -11.50 13.75
C LEU A 201 13.44 -11.18 14.61
N ASN A 202 14.44 -12.06 14.62
CA ASN A 202 15.70 -11.79 15.29
C ASN A 202 16.49 -10.65 14.61
N THR A 203 16.42 -10.56 13.29
CA THR A 203 17.02 -9.42 12.56
C THR A 203 16.40 -8.10 13.00
N ILE A 204 15.07 -8.04 13.13
CA ILE A 204 14.37 -6.85 13.64
C ILE A 204 14.85 -6.50 15.04
N ASN A 205 14.95 -7.49 15.93
CA ASN A 205 15.43 -7.29 17.29
C ASN A 205 16.87 -6.74 17.33
N ARG A 206 17.76 -7.30 16.52
CA ARG A 206 19.17 -6.86 16.44
C ARG A 206 19.37 -5.43 15.93
N ILE A 207 18.47 -4.95 15.08
CA ILE A 207 18.47 -3.57 14.57
C ILE A 207 17.97 -2.60 15.66
N GLY A 208 17.45 -3.10 16.78
CA GLY A 208 16.85 -2.28 17.83
C GLY A 208 15.43 -1.80 17.46
N ALA A 209 14.73 -2.56 16.62
CA ALA A 209 13.33 -2.34 16.30
C ALA A 209 12.43 -3.33 17.06
N PHE A 210 11.13 -3.04 17.10
CA PHE A 210 10.15 -3.87 17.77
C PHE A 210 9.30 -4.62 16.75
N PHE A 211 8.93 -5.85 17.08
CA PHE A 211 7.95 -6.60 16.30
C PHE A 211 6.75 -7.02 17.15
N LEU A 212 5.62 -7.16 16.50
CA LEU A 212 4.42 -7.78 17.01
C LEU A 212 3.89 -8.75 15.95
N VAL A 213 3.88 -10.05 16.25
CA VAL A 213 3.40 -11.07 15.32
C VAL A 213 2.35 -11.94 15.97
N ARG A 214 1.25 -12.23 15.23
CA ARG A 214 0.31 -13.26 15.63
C ARG A 214 0.98 -14.62 15.51
N ALA A 215 1.05 -15.37 16.60
CA ALA A 215 1.74 -16.65 16.63
C ALA A 215 0.83 -17.81 16.20
N LYS A 216 1.47 -18.91 15.79
CA LYS A 216 0.80 -20.20 15.62
C LYS A 216 0.54 -20.81 17.00
N THR A 217 -0.51 -21.66 17.11
CA THR A 217 -0.91 -22.29 18.39
C THR A 217 0.14 -23.22 18.97
N ASN A 218 1.01 -23.76 18.13
CA ASN A 218 2.07 -24.70 18.54
C ASN A 218 3.37 -24.06 19.03
N VAL A 219 3.39 -22.73 19.18
CA VAL A 219 4.58 -22.03 19.70
C VAL A 219 4.80 -22.34 21.18
N ARG A 220 5.97 -22.89 21.51
CA ARG A 220 6.39 -23.26 22.86
C ARG A 220 7.54 -22.39 23.33
N ILE A 221 7.33 -21.76 24.48
CA ILE A 221 8.37 -21.02 25.20
C ILE A 221 8.55 -21.60 26.59
N LYS A 222 9.75 -21.51 27.14
CA LYS A 222 10.08 -21.78 28.55
C LYS A 222 9.94 -20.45 29.28
N PRO A 223 8.91 -20.27 30.12
CA PRO A 223 8.72 -19.02 30.85
C PRO A 223 9.86 -18.78 31.83
N LYS A 224 10.31 -17.56 31.92
CA LYS A 224 11.22 -17.04 32.94
C LYS A 224 10.49 -16.10 33.91
N THR A 225 9.59 -15.29 33.37
CA THR A 225 8.82 -14.31 34.14
C THR A 225 7.36 -14.40 33.76
N TRP A 226 6.47 -14.32 34.75
CA TRP A 226 5.01 -14.22 34.58
C TRP A 226 4.51 -12.89 35.10
N LYS A 227 3.70 -12.15 34.31
CA LYS A 227 2.96 -11.00 34.80
C LYS A 227 1.74 -11.49 35.59
N ARG A 228 1.69 -11.25 36.90
CA ARG A 228 0.64 -11.80 37.79
C ARG A 228 -0.66 -11.01 37.75
N ARG A 229 -0.61 -9.70 37.49
CA ARG A 229 -1.80 -8.86 37.38
C ARG A 229 -2.11 -8.69 35.91
N LEU A 230 -3.09 -9.45 35.43
CA LEU A 230 -3.50 -9.44 34.03
C LEU A 230 -4.73 -8.52 33.88
N PRO A 231 -4.73 -7.63 32.86
CA PRO A 231 -5.92 -6.87 32.48
C PRO A 231 -7.06 -7.78 32.01
N GLU A 232 -8.26 -7.22 31.95
CA GLU A 232 -9.42 -7.92 31.40
C GLU A 232 -9.15 -8.40 29.97
N GLY A 233 -9.62 -9.61 29.63
CA GLY A 233 -9.38 -10.26 28.35
C GLY A 233 -7.98 -10.85 28.14
N VAL A 234 -7.02 -10.62 29.06
CA VAL A 234 -5.69 -11.21 28.98
C VAL A 234 -5.65 -12.53 29.75
N VAL A 235 -5.44 -13.63 29.05
CA VAL A 235 -5.40 -14.99 29.63
C VAL A 235 -4.01 -15.35 30.16
N SER A 236 -2.95 -14.89 29.47
CA SER A 236 -1.57 -15.18 29.83
C SER A 236 -0.63 -14.10 29.30
N ASP A 237 0.36 -13.74 30.12
CA ASP A 237 1.42 -12.80 29.75
C ASP A 237 2.73 -13.28 30.37
N VAL A 238 3.61 -13.82 29.53
CA VAL A 238 4.85 -14.47 29.95
C VAL A 238 6.03 -14.02 29.10
N ILE A 239 7.18 -13.86 29.75
CA ILE A 239 8.48 -13.60 29.11
C ILE A 239 9.32 -14.86 29.24
N GLY A 240 10.00 -15.26 28.16
CA GLY A 240 10.85 -16.45 28.16
C GLY A 240 11.52 -16.69 26.82
N CYS A 241 12.13 -17.84 26.67
CA CYS A 241 12.85 -18.24 25.45
C CYS A 241 12.17 -19.42 24.78
N PHE A 242 12.37 -19.58 23.47
CA PHE A 242 11.90 -20.76 22.75
C PHE A 242 12.48 -22.07 23.29
N THR A 243 11.66 -23.12 23.36
CA THR A 243 12.10 -24.47 23.80
C THR A 243 12.48 -25.36 22.64
N VAL A 244 11.94 -25.14 21.45
CA VAL A 244 12.23 -25.92 20.26
C VAL A 244 13.61 -25.51 19.72
N TYR A 245 14.53 -26.49 19.56
CA TYR A 245 15.92 -26.26 19.16
C TYR A 245 16.06 -25.32 17.95
N LYS A 246 15.30 -25.55 16.87
CA LYS A 246 15.34 -24.70 15.68
C LYS A 246 14.93 -23.26 16.01
N SER A 247 13.82 -23.08 16.71
CA SER A 247 13.30 -21.74 17.06
C SER A 247 14.26 -21.00 18.00
N SER A 248 14.85 -21.68 18.97
CA SER A 248 15.82 -21.07 19.89
C SER A 248 17.15 -20.72 19.21
N LYS A 249 17.54 -21.47 18.17
CA LYS A 249 18.70 -21.11 17.33
C LYS A 249 18.44 -19.89 16.47
N ASP A 250 17.25 -19.82 15.86
CA ASP A 250 16.83 -18.73 14.97
C ASP A 250 16.56 -17.43 15.75
N TYR A 251 16.04 -17.55 16.99
CA TYR A 251 15.80 -16.44 17.90
C TYR A 251 16.24 -16.82 19.32
N PRO A 252 17.50 -16.53 19.72
CA PRO A 252 18.05 -16.97 21.01
C PRO A 252 17.64 -16.08 22.19
N GLU A 253 17.16 -14.88 21.94
CA GLU A 253 16.86 -13.87 22.97
C GLU A 253 15.51 -14.12 23.65
N GLU A 254 15.26 -13.40 24.74
CA GLU A 254 13.96 -13.40 25.40
C GLU A 254 12.91 -12.71 24.54
N LEU A 255 11.70 -13.25 24.59
CA LEU A 255 10.53 -12.64 23.97
C LEU A 255 9.33 -12.78 24.89
N ARG A 256 8.32 -11.95 24.66
CA ARG A 256 7.06 -11.96 25.39
C ARG A 256 6.01 -12.68 24.58
N LYS A 257 5.29 -13.60 25.22
CA LYS A 257 4.11 -14.29 24.69
C LYS A 257 2.89 -13.81 25.44
N LEU A 258 1.96 -13.20 24.72
CA LEU A 258 0.71 -12.68 25.24
C LEU A 258 -0.45 -13.50 24.65
N ILE A 259 -1.39 -13.94 25.47
CA ILE A 259 -2.63 -14.60 25.04
C ILE A 259 -3.80 -13.71 25.44
N ILE A 260 -4.57 -13.29 24.44
CA ILE A 260 -5.76 -12.49 24.63
C ILE A 260 -6.98 -13.29 24.16
N GLU A 261 -8.06 -13.25 24.94
CA GLU A 261 -9.32 -13.90 24.62
C GLU A 261 -10.34 -12.86 24.16
N ASN A 262 -10.98 -13.12 23.01
CA ASN A 262 -12.09 -12.30 22.56
C ASN A 262 -13.31 -12.51 23.47
N PRO A 263 -13.87 -11.49 24.09
CA PRO A 263 -15.02 -11.63 24.97
C PRO A 263 -16.30 -12.07 24.23
N GLU A 264 -16.41 -11.84 22.93
CA GLU A 264 -17.62 -12.16 22.15
C GLU A 264 -17.75 -13.65 21.84
N ASP A 265 -16.63 -14.32 21.45
CA ASP A 265 -16.64 -15.68 20.95
C ASP A 265 -15.66 -16.63 21.67
N GLY A 266 -14.92 -16.13 22.67
CA GLY A 266 -13.92 -16.91 23.41
C GLY A 266 -12.67 -17.29 22.59
N THR A 267 -12.49 -16.75 21.39
CA THR A 267 -11.34 -17.05 20.55
C THR A 267 -10.06 -16.51 21.17
N ARG A 268 -9.01 -17.36 21.24
CA ARG A 268 -7.71 -16.98 21.79
C ARG A 268 -6.71 -16.60 20.72
N TYR A 269 -6.17 -15.41 20.86
CA TYR A 269 -5.12 -14.86 20.01
C TYR A 269 -3.78 -14.91 20.75
N ILE A 270 -2.77 -15.48 20.11
CA ILE A 270 -1.43 -15.59 20.65
C ILE A 270 -0.53 -14.59 19.94
N PHE A 271 0.08 -13.71 20.68
CA PHE A 271 1.03 -12.73 20.17
C PHE A 271 2.43 -13.00 20.69
N LEU A 272 3.43 -12.74 19.86
CA LEU A 272 4.84 -12.68 20.23
C LEU A 272 5.37 -11.28 19.93
N THR A 273 6.18 -10.76 20.86
CA THR A 273 6.84 -9.46 20.71
C THR A 273 8.18 -9.45 21.47
N ASN A 274 9.11 -8.65 21.01
CA ASN A 274 10.32 -8.30 21.77
C ASN A 274 10.16 -7.03 22.62
N ASN A 275 8.98 -6.37 22.58
CA ASN A 275 8.66 -5.29 23.50
C ASN A 275 8.20 -5.88 24.84
N LEU A 276 9.14 -6.03 25.79
CA LEU A 276 8.90 -6.68 27.06
C LEU A 276 8.13 -5.80 28.06
N ASP A 277 8.22 -4.48 27.90
CA ASP A 277 7.75 -3.48 28.86
C ASP A 277 6.36 -2.92 28.54
N ALA A 278 5.97 -2.90 27.27
CA ALA A 278 4.68 -2.35 26.83
C ALA A 278 3.48 -2.97 27.59
N SER A 279 2.39 -2.22 27.75
CA SER A 279 1.16 -2.77 28.34
C SER A 279 0.47 -3.76 27.39
N ALA A 280 -0.35 -4.66 27.90
CA ALA A 280 -1.08 -5.62 27.09
C ALA A 280 -2.13 -4.93 26.21
N GLU A 281 -2.75 -3.87 26.74
CA GLU A 281 -3.70 -3.01 26.03
C GLU A 281 -3.04 -2.30 24.85
N PHE A 282 -1.82 -1.81 25.05
CA PHE A 282 -1.05 -1.19 23.99
C PHE A 282 -0.71 -2.19 22.88
N ILE A 283 -0.27 -3.39 23.21
CA ILE A 283 -0.02 -4.48 22.24
C ILE A 283 -1.31 -4.82 21.46
N SER A 284 -2.45 -4.89 22.16
CA SER A 284 -3.75 -5.12 21.51
C SER A 284 -4.11 -3.99 20.54
N SER A 285 -3.93 -2.75 20.94
CA SER A 285 -4.23 -1.58 20.11
C SER A 285 -3.34 -1.54 18.87
N LEU A 286 -2.05 -1.86 18.99
CA LEU A 286 -1.14 -1.96 17.85
C LEU A 286 -1.61 -3.02 16.85
N TYR A 287 -1.99 -4.21 17.32
CA TYR A 287 -2.41 -5.28 16.41
C TYR A 287 -3.73 -4.98 15.70
N ARG A 288 -4.65 -4.29 16.36
CA ARG A 288 -5.91 -3.84 15.74
C ARG A 288 -5.66 -2.98 14.50
N ASN A 289 -4.67 -2.10 14.57
CA ASN A 289 -4.33 -1.20 13.46
C ASN A 289 -3.68 -1.92 12.25
N ARG A 290 -3.29 -3.19 12.38
CA ARG A 290 -2.82 -4.01 11.25
C ARG A 290 -3.83 -4.04 10.10
N TRP A 291 -5.15 -3.99 10.42
CA TRP A 291 -6.20 -4.01 9.40
C TRP A 291 -6.12 -2.87 8.37
N SER A 292 -5.47 -1.78 8.68
CA SER A 292 -5.32 -0.64 7.76
C SER A 292 -4.60 -0.99 6.45
N VAL A 293 -3.65 -1.94 6.47
CA VAL A 293 -3.01 -2.41 5.24
C VAL A 293 -3.97 -3.21 4.33
N GLU A 294 -4.92 -3.93 4.92
CA GLU A 294 -5.94 -4.67 4.15
C GLU A 294 -6.95 -3.70 3.50
N LEU A 295 -7.31 -2.62 4.19
CA LEU A 295 -8.11 -1.54 3.61
C LEU A 295 -7.37 -0.87 2.45
N PHE A 296 -6.07 -0.59 2.59
CA PHE A 296 -5.25 -0.11 1.48
C PHE A 296 -5.30 -1.06 0.28
N PHE A 297 -5.13 -2.38 0.50
CA PHE A 297 -5.24 -3.36 -0.58
C PHE A 297 -6.61 -3.40 -1.23
N LYS A 298 -7.67 -3.29 -0.44
CA LYS A 298 -9.03 -3.20 -0.96
C LYS A 298 -9.18 -2.00 -1.89
N TRP A 299 -8.71 -0.84 -1.45
CA TRP A 299 -8.86 0.41 -2.20
C TRP A 299 -8.03 0.44 -3.48
N ILE A 300 -6.75 0.07 -3.43
CA ILE A 300 -5.88 0.07 -4.61
C ILE A 300 -6.39 -0.93 -5.67
N LYS A 301 -6.93 -2.07 -5.25
CA LYS A 301 -7.54 -3.04 -6.15
C LYS A 301 -8.84 -2.55 -6.79
N GLN A 302 -9.68 -1.85 -6.04
CA GLN A 302 -10.99 -1.41 -6.51
C GLN A 302 -10.92 -0.15 -7.37
N HIS A 303 -10.14 0.85 -6.93
CA HIS A 303 -10.15 2.18 -7.53
C HIS A 303 -9.01 2.45 -8.49
N LEU A 304 -7.90 1.72 -8.40
CA LEU A 304 -6.75 1.94 -9.28
C LEU A 304 -6.52 0.78 -10.27
N ARG A 305 -7.52 -0.07 -10.41
CA ARG A 305 -7.62 -1.08 -11.48
C ARG A 305 -6.45 -2.05 -11.58
N ILE A 306 -5.81 -2.41 -10.47
CA ILE A 306 -4.72 -3.40 -10.49
C ILE A 306 -5.21 -4.86 -10.51
N LYS A 307 -6.52 -5.11 -10.61
CA LYS A 307 -7.09 -6.44 -10.84
C LYS A 307 -7.14 -6.83 -12.32
N LYS A 308 -7.19 -5.84 -13.23
CA LYS A 308 -7.19 -6.03 -14.68
C LYS A 308 -5.98 -5.29 -15.26
N PHE A 309 -5.01 -6.05 -15.74
CA PHE A 309 -3.82 -5.45 -16.32
C PHE A 309 -4.03 -5.11 -17.79
N TRP A 310 -3.48 -3.96 -18.19
CA TRP A 310 -3.57 -3.42 -19.55
C TRP A 310 -2.47 -3.93 -20.47
N GLY A 311 -1.51 -4.69 -19.93
CA GLY A 311 -0.45 -5.36 -20.64
C GLY A 311 -0.12 -6.69 -19.98
N THR A 312 0.48 -7.62 -20.76
CA THR A 312 0.71 -9.01 -20.33
C THR A 312 2.15 -9.29 -19.91
N SER A 313 3.11 -8.43 -20.31
CA SER A 313 4.49 -8.57 -19.88
C SER A 313 4.66 -8.19 -18.39
N GLU A 314 5.66 -8.78 -17.75
CA GLU A 314 6.02 -8.45 -16.37
C GLU A 314 6.28 -6.94 -16.21
N ASN A 315 6.99 -6.36 -17.18
CA ASN A 315 7.30 -4.93 -17.20
C ASN A 315 6.03 -4.07 -17.21
N ALA A 316 5.05 -4.40 -18.05
CA ALA A 316 3.78 -3.66 -18.14
C ALA A 316 2.96 -3.75 -16.85
N VAL A 317 2.94 -4.94 -16.23
CA VAL A 317 2.26 -5.16 -14.93
C VAL A 317 2.91 -4.33 -13.84
N ARG A 318 4.25 -4.35 -13.74
CA ARG A 318 5.00 -3.54 -12.77
C ARG A 318 4.75 -2.05 -12.96
N ILE A 319 4.82 -1.54 -14.19
CA ILE A 319 4.51 -0.13 -14.50
C ILE A 319 3.11 0.24 -14.02
N GLN A 320 2.10 -0.58 -14.33
CA GLN A 320 0.72 -0.28 -13.91
C GLN A 320 0.56 -0.23 -12.38
N ILE A 321 1.20 -1.14 -11.65
CA ILE A 321 1.17 -1.15 -10.18
C ILE A 321 1.86 0.10 -9.62
N TYR A 322 3.06 0.45 -10.10
CA TYR A 322 3.76 1.63 -9.61
C TYR A 322 3.02 2.93 -9.97
N CYS A 323 2.41 3.01 -11.15
CA CYS A 323 1.52 4.13 -11.48
C CYS A 323 0.33 4.22 -10.51
N ALA A 324 -0.24 3.09 -10.08
CA ALA A 324 -1.32 3.07 -9.09
C ALA A 324 -0.86 3.57 -7.72
N ILE A 325 0.34 3.19 -7.29
CA ILE A 325 0.95 3.66 -6.03
C ILE A 325 1.23 5.17 -6.11
N ILE A 326 1.79 5.65 -7.22
CA ILE A 326 2.02 7.08 -7.47
C ILE A 326 0.69 7.84 -7.38
N THR A 327 -0.36 7.33 -8.02
CA THR A 327 -1.70 7.94 -8.02
C THR A 327 -2.29 7.98 -6.61
N TYR A 328 -2.17 6.91 -5.84
CA TYR A 328 -2.62 6.85 -4.45
C TYR A 328 -1.89 7.89 -3.59
N CYS A 329 -0.56 7.93 -3.66
CA CYS A 329 0.26 8.90 -2.92
C CYS A 329 -0.05 10.34 -3.33
N LEU A 330 -0.27 10.60 -4.63
CA LEU A 330 -0.70 11.91 -5.11
C LEU A 330 -2.01 12.36 -4.46
N VAL A 331 -3.02 11.49 -4.45
CA VAL A 331 -4.33 11.82 -3.83
C VAL A 331 -4.18 12.03 -2.32
N ALA A 332 -3.35 11.24 -1.65
CA ALA A 332 -3.04 11.41 -0.24
C ALA A 332 -2.33 12.75 0.05
N ILE A 333 -1.41 13.18 -0.81
CA ILE A 333 -0.76 14.50 -0.73
C ILE A 333 -1.78 15.62 -0.93
N VAL A 334 -2.61 15.52 -1.96
CA VAL A 334 -3.66 16.52 -2.25
C VAL A 334 -4.62 16.65 -1.08
N GLN A 335 -5.07 15.53 -0.51
CA GLN A 335 -5.95 15.52 0.67
C GLN A 335 -5.32 16.32 1.82
N HIS A 336 -4.06 16.04 2.13
CA HIS A 336 -3.35 16.69 3.22
C HIS A 336 -3.10 18.18 2.94
N ASP A 337 -2.49 18.52 1.80
CA ASP A 337 -2.06 19.88 1.50
C ASP A 337 -3.24 20.84 1.32
N MET A 338 -4.38 20.33 0.86
CA MET A 338 -5.63 21.09 0.74
C MET A 338 -6.53 20.97 1.99
N LYS A 339 -6.10 20.22 3.04
CA LYS A 339 -6.85 20.01 4.28
C LYS A 339 -8.28 19.50 4.03
N LEU A 340 -8.43 18.54 3.12
CA LEU A 340 -9.74 18.00 2.76
C LEU A 340 -10.25 17.07 3.86
N GLU A 341 -11.51 17.27 4.27
CA GLU A 341 -12.18 16.43 5.29
C GLU A 341 -12.60 15.04 4.77
N ARG A 342 -12.55 14.84 3.46
CA ARG A 342 -12.89 13.56 2.81
C ARG A 342 -11.72 12.59 2.92
N SER A 343 -12.04 11.31 3.10
CA SER A 343 -11.05 10.24 3.04
C SER A 343 -10.43 10.12 1.64
N VAL A 344 -9.22 9.55 1.53
CA VAL A 344 -8.58 9.25 0.22
C VAL A 344 -9.51 8.41 -0.65
N TYR A 345 -10.28 7.50 -0.05
CA TYR A 345 -11.26 6.67 -0.73
C TYR A 345 -12.38 7.49 -1.41
N GLU A 346 -13.03 8.41 -0.67
CA GLU A 346 -14.07 9.29 -1.21
C GLU A 346 -13.53 10.18 -2.32
N ILE A 347 -12.31 10.71 -2.14
CA ILE A 347 -11.65 11.53 -3.16
C ILE A 347 -11.44 10.74 -4.44
N LEU A 348 -10.94 9.49 -4.36
CA LEU A 348 -10.77 8.61 -5.53
C LEU A 348 -12.09 8.32 -6.25
N GLN A 349 -13.20 8.15 -5.51
CA GLN A 349 -14.52 7.96 -6.11
C GLN A 349 -14.99 9.21 -6.87
N ILE A 350 -14.87 10.38 -6.26
CA ILE A 350 -15.27 11.65 -6.88
C ILE A 350 -14.42 11.93 -8.12
N LEU A 351 -13.11 11.72 -8.04
CA LEU A 351 -12.21 11.87 -9.19
C LEU A 351 -12.59 10.94 -10.35
N GLY A 352 -13.12 9.76 -10.05
CA GLY A 352 -13.55 8.79 -11.07
C GLY A 352 -14.54 9.32 -12.09
N ILE A 353 -15.28 10.39 -11.77
CA ILE A 353 -16.32 10.97 -12.62
C ILE A 353 -16.04 12.44 -13.02
N SER A 354 -15.07 13.10 -12.39
CA SER A 354 -14.92 14.57 -12.49
C SER A 354 -13.61 15.06 -13.08
N LEU A 355 -12.70 14.17 -13.54
CA LEU A 355 -11.35 14.54 -14.01
C LEU A 355 -11.33 15.62 -15.12
N THR A 356 -12.39 15.66 -15.92
CA THR A 356 -12.51 16.59 -17.05
C THR A 356 -13.43 17.78 -16.78
N ASP A 357 -13.79 18.00 -15.52
CA ASP A 357 -14.58 19.16 -15.11
C ASP A 357 -13.66 20.37 -14.89
N LYS A 358 -14.23 21.56 -15.06
CA LYS A 358 -13.57 22.84 -14.83
C LYS A 358 -14.12 23.46 -13.56
N THR A 359 -13.67 22.97 -12.44
CA THR A 359 -13.97 23.52 -11.11
C THR A 359 -12.69 23.49 -10.27
N HIS A 360 -12.63 24.26 -9.21
CA HIS A 360 -11.48 24.21 -8.31
C HIS A 360 -11.54 22.92 -7.45
N LEU A 361 -10.38 22.31 -7.15
CA LEU A 361 -10.33 21.10 -6.34
C LEU A 361 -10.99 21.28 -4.97
N SER A 362 -10.81 22.45 -4.32
CA SER A 362 -11.46 22.74 -3.04
C SER A 362 -12.98 22.66 -3.14
N ASP A 363 -13.55 23.25 -4.19
CA ASP A 363 -15.00 23.31 -4.38
C ASP A 363 -15.58 21.95 -4.73
N LEU A 364 -14.80 21.12 -5.47
CA LEU A 364 -15.19 19.76 -5.81
C LEU A 364 -15.31 18.88 -4.56
N PHE A 365 -14.43 19.07 -3.57
CA PHE A 365 -14.36 18.21 -2.39
C PHE A 365 -15.07 18.81 -1.17
N ASP A 366 -15.62 20.00 -1.24
CA ASP A 366 -16.36 20.62 -0.14
C ASP A 366 -17.63 19.84 0.18
N LYS A 367 -17.73 19.35 1.42
CA LYS A 367 -18.93 18.63 1.91
C LYS A 367 -20.15 19.52 2.07
N SER A 368 -19.96 20.83 2.24
CA SER A 368 -21.08 21.78 2.42
C SER A 368 -21.99 21.85 1.19
N ASN A 369 -21.43 21.58 0.00
CA ASN A 369 -22.17 21.56 -1.26
C ASN A 369 -23.07 20.32 -1.44
N PHE A 370 -22.97 19.30 -0.54
CA PHE A 370 -23.67 18.01 -0.67
C PHE A 370 -24.56 17.70 0.55
N LYS A 371 -25.23 18.68 1.12
CA LYS A 371 -26.00 18.57 2.38
C LYS A 371 -27.15 17.53 2.39
N ASN A 372 -27.40 16.75 1.35
CA ASN A 372 -28.54 15.85 1.27
C ASN A 372 -28.24 14.36 1.03
N VAL A 373 -26.99 13.91 1.11
CA VAL A 373 -26.69 12.48 1.06
C VAL A 373 -26.43 12.01 2.49
N LYS A 374 -27.44 11.36 3.09
CA LYS A 374 -27.24 10.61 4.35
C LYS A 374 -26.23 9.50 4.08
N ASP A 375 -25.03 9.65 4.59
CA ASP A 375 -24.00 8.62 4.56
C ASP A 375 -24.50 7.42 5.40
N ARG A 376 -25.00 6.39 4.71
CA ARG A 376 -25.13 5.05 5.30
C ARG A 376 -23.80 4.30 5.16
N TYR A 377 -22.75 4.83 5.73
CA TYR A 377 -21.57 4.05 6.02
C TYR A 377 -21.47 3.93 7.52
N ASP A 378 -21.87 2.76 7.99
CA ASP A 378 -21.56 2.28 9.32
C ASP A 378 -20.04 2.36 9.48
N SER A 379 -19.58 3.36 10.23
CA SER A 379 -18.19 3.48 10.66
C SER A 379 -17.98 2.51 11.84
N SER A 380 -18.28 1.22 11.61
CA SER A 380 -17.84 0.19 12.52
C SER A 380 -16.32 0.12 12.42
N GLU A 381 -15.65 0.69 13.40
CA GLU A 381 -14.22 0.43 13.60
C GLU A 381 -14.02 -1.10 13.53
N PRO A 382 -13.00 -1.56 12.77
CA PRO A 382 -12.76 -2.99 12.69
C PRO A 382 -12.47 -3.51 14.10
N ASN A 383 -13.35 -4.37 14.60
CA ASN A 383 -13.13 -5.04 15.86
C ASN A 383 -11.83 -5.85 15.75
N LEU A 384 -10.98 -5.83 16.80
CA LEU A 384 -9.75 -6.65 16.87
C LEU A 384 -10.00 -8.11 16.47
N PHE A 385 -11.23 -8.56 16.60
CA PHE A 385 -11.65 -9.95 16.51
C PHE A 385 -12.44 -10.29 15.23
N ASN A 386 -12.70 -9.31 14.36
CA ASN A 386 -13.33 -9.57 13.06
C ASN A 386 -12.27 -9.98 12.02
N PHE A 387 -11.90 -11.27 12.02
CA PHE A 387 -10.97 -11.90 11.06
C PHE A 387 -11.61 -13.07 10.35
#